data_2755c28b11ef041dbf32cc7e4bb8c318
#
_entry.id   2755c28b11ef041dbf32cc7e4bb8c318
#
_cell.length_a   1.000
_cell.length_b   1.000
_cell.length_c   1.000
_cell.angle_alpha   90.00
_cell.angle_beta   90.00
_cell.angle_gamma   90.00
#
_symmetry.space_group_name_H-M   'P 1'
#
loop_
_entity.id
_entity.type
_entity.pdbx_description
1 polymer ?
#
loop_
_entity_poly.entity_id
_entity_poly.type
_entity_poly.pdbx_seq_one_letter_code
_entity_poly.pdbx_strand_id
1 'polypeptide(L)'
;TLDTGNFAYSDEDAVQAYEVLKDYIVHVHCKDRNADPALTGEHRYNRGLLAAAVGSGYLPMKEILDRLKESGYEDYLAIEHFNAADQVAFMKQSAAFLQQYL
;
A
#
# COMPACT_ATOMS: atom_id res chain seq x y z
N THR A 1 -1.25 -12.44 5.38
CA THR A 1 -1.67 -11.19 4.73
C THR A 1 -0.47 -10.28 4.49
N LEU A 2 -0.29 -9.82 3.28
CA LEU A 2 0.66 -8.76 2.95
C LEU A 2 -0.07 -7.41 3.01
N ASP A 3 0.39 -6.50 3.86
CA ASP A 3 -0.10 -5.11 3.86
C ASP A 3 1.01 -4.23 3.29
N THR A 4 0.78 -3.66 2.11
CA THR A 4 1.82 -2.94 1.38
C THR A 4 2.25 -1.64 2.06
N GLY A 5 1.39 -1.07 2.91
CA GLY A 5 1.66 0.22 3.55
C GLY A 5 2.22 0.14 4.97
N ASN A 6 2.21 -1.03 5.59
CA ASN A 6 2.62 -1.14 7.00
C ASN A 6 4.14 -1.12 7.18
N PHE A 7 4.91 -1.52 6.19
CA PHE A 7 6.38 -1.51 6.27
C PHE A 7 6.94 -0.09 6.39
N ALA A 8 6.18 0.91 5.96
CA ALA A 8 6.58 2.32 6.06
C ALA A 8 6.74 2.79 7.51
N TYR A 9 6.05 2.16 8.46
CA TYR A 9 6.18 2.51 9.88
C TYR A 9 7.57 2.22 10.44
N SER A 10 8.28 1.27 9.87
CA SER A 10 9.63 0.89 10.29
C SER A 10 10.70 1.25 9.24
N ASP A 11 10.36 2.08 8.28
CA ASP A 11 11.23 2.49 7.17
C ASP A 11 11.76 1.30 6.35
N GLU A 12 11.00 0.22 6.29
CA GLU A 12 11.37 -0.95 5.51
C GLU A 12 10.90 -0.82 4.07
N ASP A 13 11.70 -1.36 3.15
CA ASP A 13 11.38 -1.41 1.72
C ASP A 13 10.28 -2.45 1.48
N ALA A 14 9.14 -1.99 0.96
CA ALA A 14 7.98 -2.86 0.75
C ALA A 14 8.22 -3.92 -0.33
N VAL A 15 9.02 -3.62 -1.36
CA VAL A 15 9.39 -4.60 -2.40
C VAL A 15 10.26 -5.70 -1.81
N GLN A 16 11.24 -5.33 -1.00
CA GLN A 16 12.12 -6.29 -0.34
C GLN A 16 11.34 -7.15 0.65
N ALA A 17 10.42 -6.56 1.40
CA ALA A 17 9.53 -7.30 2.28
C ALA A 17 8.65 -8.30 1.51
N TYR A 18 8.14 -7.89 0.35
CA TYR A 18 7.40 -8.79 -0.54
C TYR A 18 8.26 -10.01 -0.92
N GLU A 19 9.52 -9.79 -1.33
CA GLU A 19 10.39 -10.88 -1.75
C GLU A 19 10.65 -11.89 -0.63
N VAL A 20 10.73 -11.42 0.61
CA VAL A 20 10.91 -12.31 1.77
C VAL A 20 9.63 -13.10 2.08
N LEU A 21 8.46 -12.49 1.90
CA LEU A 21 7.19 -13.06 2.35
C LEU A 21 6.37 -13.72 1.25
N LYS A 22 6.78 -13.62 -0.01
CA LYS A 22 5.95 -13.99 -1.17
C LYS A 22 5.39 -15.40 -1.13
N ASP A 23 6.12 -16.36 -0.58
CA ASP A 23 5.67 -17.75 -0.52
C ASP A 23 4.57 -17.98 0.53
N TYR A 24 4.33 -17.00 1.39
CA TYR A 24 3.34 -17.08 2.46
C TYR A 24 2.12 -16.19 2.23
N ILE A 25 2.08 -15.48 1.10
CA ILE A 25 1.01 -14.51 0.83
C ILE A 25 -0.23 -15.25 0.33
N VAL A 26 -1.33 -15.11 1.07
CA VAL A 26 -2.64 -15.63 0.71
C VAL A 26 -3.71 -14.53 0.64
N HIS A 27 -3.37 -13.32 1.06
CA HIS A 27 -4.26 -12.15 1.04
C HIS A 27 -3.41 -10.89 1.01
N VAL A 28 -3.88 -9.85 0.31
CA VAL A 28 -3.16 -8.58 0.17
C VAL A 28 -4.07 -7.42 0.54
N HIS A 29 -3.59 -6.59 1.46
CA HIS A 29 -4.14 -5.26 1.69
C HIS A 29 -3.32 -4.26 0.88
N CYS A 30 -3.98 -3.62 -0.09
CA CYS A 30 -3.37 -2.57 -0.89
C CYS A 30 -3.53 -1.25 -0.16
N LYS A 31 -2.45 -0.77 0.41
CA LYS A 31 -2.40 0.46 1.17
C LYS A 31 -1.23 1.30 0.68
N ASP A 32 -1.51 2.51 0.28
CA ASP A 32 -0.50 3.47 -0.14
C ASP A 32 -0.41 4.61 0.85
N ARG A 33 0.67 5.37 0.78
CA ARG A 33 0.93 6.43 1.75
C ARG A 33 1.60 7.62 1.11
N ASN A 34 1.33 8.79 1.68
CA ASN A 34 2.11 9.99 1.46
C ASN A 34 2.84 10.35 2.76
N ALA A 35 3.90 11.13 2.63
CA ALA A 35 4.62 11.66 3.77
C ALA A 35 4.36 13.16 3.89
N ASP A 36 4.08 13.63 5.11
CA ASP A 36 3.96 15.05 5.41
C ASP A 36 5.17 15.46 6.26
N PRO A 37 6.12 16.24 5.71
CA PRO A 37 7.30 16.65 6.45
C PRO A 37 6.99 17.43 7.74
N ALA A 38 5.86 18.11 7.79
CA ALA A 38 5.44 18.86 8.98
C ALA A 38 5.02 17.95 10.13
N LEU A 39 4.69 16.67 9.83
CA LEU A 39 4.22 15.70 10.82
C LEU A 39 5.29 14.67 11.21
N THR A 40 6.51 14.80 10.70
CA THR A 40 7.61 13.89 11.08
C THR A 40 8.12 14.21 12.47
N GLY A 41 8.74 13.22 13.11
CA GLY A 41 9.38 13.37 14.41
C GLY A 41 8.41 13.31 15.57
N GLU A 42 7.79 14.43 15.94
CA GLU A 42 6.94 14.51 17.13
C GLU A 42 5.59 13.80 16.97
N HIS A 43 5.06 13.72 15.76
CA HIS A 43 3.80 13.05 15.47
C HIS A 43 4.04 11.58 15.17
N ARG A 44 4.43 10.85 16.18
CA ARG A 44 4.98 9.51 16.02
C ARG A 44 3.98 8.42 15.73
N TYR A 45 2.73 8.62 16.04
CA TYR A 45 1.73 7.58 15.84
C TYR A 45 1.67 7.13 14.37
N ASN A 46 1.62 8.09 13.46
CA ASN A 46 1.66 7.81 12.03
C ASN A 46 3.02 8.07 11.39
N ARG A 47 4.00 8.52 12.16
CA ARG A 47 5.35 8.88 11.69
C ARG A 47 5.34 9.86 10.53
N GLY A 48 4.39 10.79 10.53
CA GLY A 48 4.21 11.72 9.42
C GLY A 48 3.64 11.09 8.15
N LEU A 49 3.13 9.88 8.24
CA LEU A 49 2.53 9.19 7.10
C LEU A 49 1.05 9.55 6.98
N LEU A 50 0.65 9.87 5.76
CA LEU A 50 -0.74 10.20 5.41
C LEU A 50 -1.32 9.09 4.56
N ALA A 51 -2.65 8.93 4.62
CA ALA A 51 -3.35 8.05 3.71
C ALA A 51 -3.24 8.58 2.27
N ALA A 52 -3.10 7.68 1.31
CA ALA A 52 -3.12 8.00 -0.10
C ALA A 52 -3.99 6.96 -0.82
N ALA A 53 -4.65 7.38 -1.90
CA ALA A 53 -5.29 6.42 -2.77
C ALA A 53 -4.23 5.51 -3.37
N VAL A 54 -4.54 4.23 -3.51
CA VAL A 54 -3.59 3.24 -4.03
C VAL A 54 -3.09 3.67 -5.41
N GLY A 55 -1.79 3.75 -5.57
CA GLY A 55 -1.13 4.20 -6.79
C GLY A 55 -0.82 5.68 -6.84
N SER A 56 -1.31 6.49 -5.89
CA SER A 56 -1.09 7.93 -5.85
C SER A 56 -0.04 8.38 -4.82
N GLY A 57 0.40 7.48 -3.95
CA GLY A 57 1.36 7.78 -2.91
C GLY A 57 2.81 7.55 -3.34
N TYR A 58 3.71 7.49 -2.36
CA TYR A 58 5.13 7.30 -2.64
C TYR A 58 5.57 5.83 -2.64
N LEU A 59 4.72 4.92 -2.20
CA LEU A 59 5.08 3.50 -2.15
C LEU A 59 5.14 2.91 -3.56
N PRO A 60 6.02 1.91 -3.79
CA PRO A 60 6.21 1.31 -5.11
C PRO A 60 5.09 0.30 -5.43
N MET A 61 3.85 0.78 -5.47
CA MET A 61 2.67 -0.07 -5.66
C MET A 61 2.69 -0.82 -6.99
N LYS A 62 3.07 -0.11 -8.07
CA LYS A 62 3.12 -0.74 -9.38
C LYS A 62 4.07 -1.93 -9.39
N GLU A 63 5.26 -1.77 -8.83
CA GLU A 63 6.26 -2.83 -8.78
C GLU A 63 5.79 -4.02 -7.97
N ILE A 64 5.18 -3.78 -6.80
CA ILE A 64 4.66 -4.85 -5.95
C ILE A 64 3.55 -5.62 -6.67
N LEU A 65 2.62 -4.90 -7.31
CA LEU A 65 1.50 -5.52 -8.02
C LEU A 65 1.97 -6.27 -9.27
N ASP A 66 2.95 -5.74 -10.00
CA ASP A 66 3.54 -6.44 -11.14
C ASP A 66 4.16 -7.77 -10.69
N ARG A 67 4.89 -7.78 -9.58
CA ARG A 67 5.50 -8.99 -9.02
C ARG A 67 4.46 -10.00 -8.54
N LEU A 68 3.39 -9.53 -7.91
CA LEU A 68 2.27 -10.39 -7.50
C LEU A 68 1.64 -11.06 -8.72
N LYS A 69 1.39 -10.30 -9.76
CA LYS A 69 0.79 -10.82 -11.00
C LYS A 69 1.71 -11.85 -11.66
N GLU A 70 3.00 -11.57 -11.75
CA GLU A 70 3.98 -12.48 -12.31
C GLU A 70 4.10 -13.78 -11.51
N SER A 71 3.90 -13.73 -10.19
CA SER A 71 3.94 -14.91 -9.34
C SER A 71 2.69 -15.79 -9.45
N GLY A 72 1.66 -15.34 -10.17
CA GLY A 72 0.41 -16.07 -10.33
C GLY A 72 -0.61 -15.84 -9.22
N TYR A 73 -0.46 -14.75 -8.46
CA TYR A 73 -1.43 -14.40 -7.42
C TYR A 73 -2.81 -14.12 -8.04
N GLU A 74 -3.83 -14.86 -7.60
CA GLU A 74 -5.18 -14.78 -8.15
C GLU A 74 -6.24 -14.44 -7.09
N ASP A 75 -5.84 -14.19 -5.87
CA ASP A 75 -6.76 -13.85 -4.78
C ASP A 75 -7.07 -12.36 -4.74
N TYR A 76 -7.72 -11.91 -3.68
CA TYR A 76 -8.20 -10.55 -3.57
C TYR A 76 -7.09 -9.53 -3.37
N LEU A 77 -7.28 -8.36 -3.97
CA LEU A 77 -6.52 -7.15 -3.68
C LEU A 77 -7.45 -6.23 -2.88
N ALA A 78 -7.39 -6.30 -1.57
CA ALA A 78 -8.28 -5.52 -0.71
C ALA A 78 -7.75 -4.10 -0.53
N ILE A 79 -8.56 -3.12 -0.87
CA ILE A 79 -8.19 -1.70 -0.70
C ILE A 79 -8.34 -1.34 0.77
N GLU A 80 -7.32 -0.73 1.35
CA GLU A 80 -7.38 -0.25 2.72
C GLU A 80 -6.85 1.19 2.81
N HIS A 81 -7.67 2.08 3.38
CA HIS A 81 -7.28 3.44 3.72
C HIS A 81 -7.60 3.68 5.19
N PHE A 82 -6.65 4.25 5.90
CA PHE A 82 -6.85 4.63 7.28
C PHE A 82 -6.69 6.15 7.39
N ASN A 83 -7.71 6.84 7.94
CA ASN A 83 -7.73 8.29 8.05
C ASN A 83 -7.68 9.04 6.71
N ALA A 84 -8.29 8.48 5.68
CA ALA A 84 -8.42 9.19 4.41
C ALA A 84 -9.28 10.45 4.56
N ALA A 85 -8.85 11.54 3.93
CA ALA A 85 -9.59 12.80 3.95
C ALA A 85 -10.97 12.67 3.28
N ASP A 86 -11.03 11.87 2.20
CA ASP A 86 -12.28 11.53 1.51
C ASP A 86 -12.24 10.05 1.15
N GLN A 87 -12.85 9.24 2.00
CA GLN A 87 -12.81 7.78 1.87
C GLN A 87 -13.43 7.30 0.57
N VAL A 88 -14.54 7.90 0.15
CA VAL A 88 -15.23 7.48 -1.08
C VAL A 88 -14.38 7.80 -2.32
N ALA A 89 -13.84 9.02 -2.38
CA ALA A 89 -12.98 9.43 -3.49
C ALA A 89 -11.72 8.55 -3.57
N PHE A 90 -11.10 8.24 -2.42
CA PHE A 90 -9.92 7.39 -2.37
C PHE A 90 -10.24 5.96 -2.83
N MET A 91 -11.40 5.43 -2.43
CA MET A 91 -11.83 4.10 -2.87
C MET A 91 -12.02 4.02 -4.37
N LYS A 92 -12.67 5.03 -4.96
CA LYS A 92 -12.87 5.07 -6.42
C LYS A 92 -11.55 5.14 -7.18
N GLN A 93 -10.65 6.00 -6.72
CA GLN A 93 -9.34 6.17 -7.34
C GLN A 93 -8.49 4.90 -7.21
N SER A 94 -8.49 4.29 -6.04
CA SER A 94 -7.77 3.05 -5.78
C SER A 94 -8.30 1.90 -6.64
N ALA A 95 -9.61 1.77 -6.74
CA ALA A 95 -10.23 0.73 -7.57
C ALA A 95 -9.86 0.90 -9.04
N ALA A 96 -9.89 2.14 -9.54
CA ALA A 96 -9.50 2.42 -10.91
C ALA A 96 -8.04 2.05 -11.19
N PHE A 97 -7.15 2.34 -10.26
CA PHE A 97 -5.74 1.95 -10.38
C PHE A 97 -5.57 0.43 -10.37
N LEU A 98 -6.24 -0.27 -9.45
CA LEU A 98 -6.09 -1.72 -9.31
C LEU A 98 -6.71 -2.51 -10.45
N GLN A 99 -7.68 -1.95 -11.16
CA GLN A 99 -8.27 -2.64 -12.32
C GLN A 99 -7.26 -3.02 -13.38
N GLN A 100 -6.15 -2.32 -13.48
CA GLN A 100 -5.07 -2.65 -14.42
C GLN A 100 -4.44 -4.01 -14.14
N TYR A 101 -4.65 -4.57 -12.94
CA TYR A 101 -4.01 -5.81 -12.50
C TYR A 101 -5.00 -6.98 -12.40
N LEU A 102 -6.23 -6.79 -12.84
CA LEU A 102 -7.27 -7.83 -12.79
C LEU A 102 -7.37 -8.63 -14.10
#